data_707e33eaaf39c3a5012dc207e27d86e2
#
_entry.id   707e33eaaf39c3a5012dc207e27d86e2
#
_cell.length_a   1.000
_cell.length_b   1.000
_cell.length_c   1.000
_cell.angle_alpha   90.00
_cell.angle_beta   90.00
_cell.angle_gamma   90.00
#
_symmetry.space_group_name_H-M   'P 1'
#
loop_
_entity.id
_entity.type
_entity.pdbx_description
1 polymer ?
#
loop_
_entity_poly.entity_id
_entity_poly.type
_entity_poly.pdbx_seq_one_letter_code
_entity_poly.pdbx_strand_id
1 'polypeptide(L)'
;MKFIKGKLMKVLKGKNIYLRALEPEDINYLFSTENNEDIWEVSSTSQPFSKHILIKYIENSNIDVYKVNQLRLVISDYNNNCLGLVDLFDVDFKNNNAGIGILINKDSRNNGYAKEALEIIIKYSFSYL
;
A
#
# COMPACT_ATOMS: atom_id res chain seq x y z
N MET A 1 -10.69 18.59 -4.83
CA MET A 1 -11.45 17.44 -4.27
C MET A 1 -11.78 17.70 -2.81
N LYS A 2 -13.03 17.53 -2.45
CA LYS A 2 -13.43 17.75 -1.07
C LYS A 2 -13.16 16.48 -0.26
N PHE A 3 -12.32 16.60 0.75
CA PHE A 3 -11.99 15.51 1.64
C PHE A 3 -12.94 15.49 2.84
N ILE A 4 -13.59 14.36 3.09
CA ILE A 4 -14.44 14.18 4.26
C ILE A 4 -13.77 13.21 5.21
N LYS A 5 -13.40 13.71 6.40
CA LYS A 5 -12.71 12.91 7.42
C LYS A 5 -13.51 11.67 7.78
N GLY A 6 -12.83 10.52 7.81
CA GLY A 6 -13.42 9.23 8.18
C GLY A 6 -14.24 8.55 7.11
N LYS A 7 -14.42 9.18 5.94
CA LYS A 7 -15.16 8.57 4.83
C LYS A 7 -14.20 7.92 3.85
N LEU A 8 -14.33 6.60 3.66
CA LEU A 8 -13.52 5.85 2.72
C LEU A 8 -14.04 6.01 1.29
N MET A 9 -13.13 6.04 0.34
CA MET A 9 -13.47 6.03 -1.08
C MET A 9 -14.11 4.69 -1.43
N LYS A 10 -15.29 4.74 -2.05
CA LYS A 10 -16.05 3.54 -2.41
C LYS A 10 -15.25 2.57 -3.28
N VAL A 11 -14.45 3.11 -4.21
CA VAL A 11 -13.64 2.31 -5.13
C VAL A 11 -12.52 1.53 -4.43
N LEU A 12 -12.10 1.98 -3.25
CA LEU A 12 -11.05 1.33 -2.46
C LEU A 12 -11.60 0.37 -1.40
N LYS A 13 -12.92 0.18 -1.35
CA LYS A 13 -13.56 -0.74 -0.42
C LYS A 13 -13.81 -2.10 -1.06
N GLY A 14 -13.47 -3.16 -0.35
CA GLY A 14 -13.85 -4.51 -0.69
C GLY A 14 -14.82 -5.08 0.32
N LYS A 15 -15.09 -6.38 0.22
CA LYS A 15 -16.01 -7.08 1.11
C LYS A 15 -15.43 -7.21 2.52
N ASN A 16 -14.16 -7.60 2.62
CA ASN A 16 -13.50 -7.90 3.89
C ASN A 16 -12.42 -6.88 4.24
N ILE A 17 -11.91 -6.16 3.25
CA ILE A 17 -10.81 -5.23 3.40
C ILE A 17 -11.10 -3.94 2.65
N TYR A 18 -10.31 -2.93 2.96
CA TYR A 18 -10.25 -1.70 2.17
C TYR A 18 -8.79 -1.26 2.03
N LEU A 19 -8.52 -0.43 1.04
CA LEU A 19 -7.20 0.15 0.83
C LEU A 19 -7.24 1.63 1.24
N ARG A 20 -6.16 2.10 1.85
CA ARG A 20 -6.05 3.48 2.30
C ARG A 20 -4.62 4.00 2.17
N ALA A 21 -4.47 5.31 2.19
CA ALA A 21 -3.14 5.94 2.19
C ALA A 21 -2.38 5.62 3.48
N LEU A 22 -1.05 5.71 3.40
CA LEU A 22 -0.20 5.63 4.59
C LEU A 22 -0.44 6.85 5.47
N GLU A 23 -0.49 6.61 6.77
CA GLU A 23 -0.66 7.64 7.79
C GLU A 23 0.54 7.63 8.74
N PRO A 24 0.80 8.73 9.48
CA PRO A 24 1.91 8.76 10.44
C PRO A 24 1.87 7.63 11.48
N GLU A 25 0.67 7.18 11.82
CA GLU A 25 0.47 6.08 12.77
C GLU A 25 1.00 4.74 12.27
N ASP A 26 1.25 4.62 10.96
CA ASP A 26 1.76 3.38 10.37
C ASP A 26 3.27 3.22 10.53
N ILE A 27 3.96 4.14 11.21
CA ILE A 27 5.43 4.13 11.32
C ILE A 27 5.97 2.84 11.94
N ASN A 28 5.35 2.34 13.00
CA ASN A 28 5.82 1.13 13.66
C ASN A 28 5.64 -0.10 12.77
N TYR A 29 4.53 -0.15 12.04
CA TYR A 29 4.28 -1.21 11.06
C TYR A 29 5.34 -1.20 9.96
N LEU A 30 5.60 -0.03 9.37
CA LEU A 30 6.61 0.10 8.33
C LEU A 30 8.01 -0.24 8.83
N PHE A 31 8.34 0.21 10.04
CA PHE A 31 9.66 -0.08 10.61
C PHE A 31 9.87 -1.60 10.76
N SER A 32 8.87 -2.32 11.26
CA SER A 32 8.94 -3.76 11.40
C SER A 32 9.00 -4.47 10.06
N THR A 33 8.18 -4.03 9.09
CA THR A 33 8.05 -4.67 7.79
C THR A 33 9.29 -4.45 6.92
N GLU A 34 9.75 -3.21 6.81
CA GLU A 34 10.90 -2.86 5.96
C GLU A 34 12.22 -3.39 6.53
N ASN A 35 12.27 -3.70 7.82
CA ASN A 35 13.45 -4.27 8.47
C ASN A 35 13.36 -5.79 8.70
N ASN A 36 12.33 -6.44 8.16
CA ASN A 36 12.15 -7.87 8.28
C ASN A 36 13.02 -8.61 7.25
N GLU A 37 13.97 -9.42 7.72
CA GLU A 37 14.90 -10.15 6.86
C GLU A 37 14.19 -11.10 5.89
N ASP A 38 13.07 -11.71 6.31
CA ASP A 38 12.29 -12.60 5.44
C ASP A 38 11.74 -11.88 4.22
N ILE A 39 11.51 -10.56 4.34
CA ILE A 39 11.00 -9.72 3.27
C ILE A 39 12.14 -9.23 2.39
N TRP A 40 13.33 -9.05 2.94
CA TRP A 40 14.50 -8.58 2.19
C TRP A 40 14.87 -9.49 1.02
N GLU A 41 14.69 -10.80 1.18
CA GLU A 41 14.97 -11.75 0.10
C GLU A 41 14.10 -11.49 -1.14
N VAL A 42 12.87 -11.02 -0.92
CA VAL A 42 11.89 -10.79 -2.00
C VAL A 42 11.99 -9.37 -2.54
N SER A 43 12.30 -8.39 -1.69
CA SER A 43 12.29 -6.96 -2.05
C SER A 43 13.65 -6.44 -2.52
N SER A 44 14.69 -7.28 -2.51
CA SER A 44 16.07 -6.89 -2.85
C SER A 44 16.65 -5.80 -1.94
N THR A 45 16.10 -5.64 -0.75
CA THR A 45 16.58 -4.70 0.26
C THR A 45 17.82 -5.31 0.94
N SER A 46 18.87 -4.52 1.10
CA SER A 46 20.14 -5.01 1.63
C SER A 46 20.63 -4.30 2.90
N GLN A 47 19.87 -3.35 3.40
CA GLN A 47 20.26 -2.60 4.59
C GLN A 47 19.05 -2.16 5.41
N PRO A 48 19.20 -1.98 6.71
CA PRO A 48 18.10 -1.56 7.55
C PRO A 48 17.71 -0.10 7.29
N PHE A 49 16.43 0.19 7.53
CA PHE A 49 15.90 1.54 7.48
C PHE A 49 15.71 2.10 8.87
N SER A 50 16.12 3.36 9.08
CA SER A 50 15.84 4.05 10.35
C SER A 50 14.39 4.53 10.37
N LYS A 51 13.84 4.74 11.58
CA LYS A 51 12.51 5.34 11.73
C LYS A 51 12.46 6.73 11.11
N HIS A 52 13.54 7.49 11.22
CA HIS A 52 13.62 8.84 10.63
C HIS A 52 13.42 8.81 9.12
N ILE A 53 14.08 7.89 8.43
CA ILE A 53 13.93 7.72 6.99
C ILE A 53 12.49 7.31 6.63
N LEU A 54 11.90 6.40 7.42
CA LEU A 54 10.54 5.93 7.16
C LEU A 54 9.49 7.01 7.45
N ILE A 55 9.72 7.87 8.44
CA ILE A 55 8.84 9.02 8.69
C ILE A 55 8.83 9.94 7.47
N LYS A 56 9.99 10.25 6.91
CA LYS A 56 10.09 11.05 5.67
C LYS A 56 9.39 10.35 4.50
N TYR A 57 9.53 9.05 4.40
CA TYR A 57 8.85 8.27 3.38
C TYR A 57 7.33 8.42 3.49
N ILE A 58 6.78 8.31 4.69
CA ILE A 58 5.33 8.48 4.91
C ILE A 58 4.90 9.91 4.54
N GLU A 59 5.65 10.92 4.97
CA GLU A 59 5.35 12.32 4.65
C GLU A 59 5.31 12.56 3.14
N ASN A 60 6.15 11.87 2.37
CA ASN A 60 6.24 12.01 0.93
C ASN A 60 5.35 11.02 0.16
N SER A 61 4.66 10.12 0.84
CA SER A 61 3.85 9.09 0.20
C SER A 61 2.58 9.63 -0.46
N ASN A 62 2.18 10.84 -0.14
CA ASN A 62 1.03 11.51 -0.74
C ASN A 62 1.39 12.38 -1.95
N ILE A 63 2.63 12.26 -2.45
CA ILE A 63 3.01 12.94 -3.69
C ILE A 63 2.24 12.32 -4.84
N ASP A 64 1.77 13.16 -5.75
CA ASP A 64 0.98 12.77 -6.90
C ASP A 64 1.62 11.61 -7.66
N VAL A 65 0.86 10.53 -7.84
CA VAL A 65 1.30 9.33 -8.57
C VAL A 65 1.76 9.66 -10.00
N TYR A 66 1.19 10.69 -10.63
CA TYR A 66 1.61 11.12 -11.97
C TYR A 66 3.01 11.74 -11.99
N LYS A 67 3.52 12.17 -10.84
CA LYS A 67 4.87 12.73 -10.72
C LYS A 67 5.90 11.67 -10.37
N VAL A 68 5.55 10.72 -9.51
CA VAL A 68 6.52 9.75 -8.98
C VAL A 68 6.35 8.34 -9.58
N ASN A 69 5.29 8.12 -10.34
CA ASN A 69 5.00 6.85 -11.02
C ASN A 69 4.93 5.65 -10.08
N GLN A 70 4.52 5.90 -8.85
CA GLN A 70 4.32 4.85 -7.85
C GLN A 70 3.26 5.25 -6.84
N LEU A 71 2.62 4.25 -6.24
CA LEU A 71 1.60 4.44 -5.22
C LEU A 71 1.67 3.27 -4.23
N ARG A 72 1.71 3.57 -2.95
CA ARG A 72 1.62 2.55 -1.91
C ARG A 72 0.38 2.79 -1.06
N LEU A 73 -0.41 1.73 -0.86
CA LEU A 73 -1.60 1.77 -0.03
C LEU A 73 -1.52 0.69 1.04
N VAL A 74 -2.15 0.96 2.19
CA VAL A 74 -2.28 0.00 3.27
C VAL A 74 -3.51 -0.86 3.03
N ILE A 75 -3.36 -2.17 3.22
CA ILE A 75 -4.49 -3.11 3.22
C ILE A 75 -4.99 -3.20 4.67
N SER A 76 -6.23 -2.79 4.91
CA SER A 76 -6.81 -2.76 6.24
C SER A 76 -8.12 -3.56 6.29
N ASP A 77 -8.39 -4.18 7.43
CA ASP A 77 -9.73 -4.71 7.69
C ASP A 77 -10.64 -3.59 8.21
N TYR A 78 -11.91 -3.88 8.42
CA TYR A 78 -12.88 -2.88 8.87
C TYR A 78 -12.81 -2.60 10.37
N ASN A 79 -11.88 -3.24 11.08
CA ASN A 79 -11.54 -2.91 12.47
C ASN A 79 -10.26 -2.06 12.54
N ASN A 80 -9.80 -1.53 11.40
CA ASN A 80 -8.60 -0.71 11.26
C ASN A 80 -7.29 -1.43 11.61
N ASN A 81 -7.28 -2.76 11.45
CA ASN A 81 -6.05 -3.53 11.57
C ASN A 81 -5.30 -3.51 10.23
N CYS A 82 -4.02 -3.19 10.27
CA CYS A 82 -3.18 -3.24 9.09
C CYS A 82 -2.83 -4.70 8.77
N LEU A 83 -3.29 -5.17 7.61
CA LEU A 83 -3.08 -6.55 7.16
C LEU A 83 -1.91 -6.69 6.21
N GLY A 84 -1.50 -5.60 5.59
CA GLY A 84 -0.43 -5.63 4.60
C GLY A 84 -0.34 -4.34 3.81
N LEU A 85 0.40 -4.42 2.71
CA LEU A 85 0.64 -3.30 1.80
C LEU A 85 0.41 -3.75 0.36
N VAL A 86 -0.05 -2.82 -0.47
CA VAL A 86 -0.10 -3.01 -1.92
C VAL A 86 0.59 -1.84 -2.60
N ASP A 87 1.43 -2.16 -3.58
CA ASP A 87 2.21 -1.17 -4.32
C ASP A 87 1.88 -1.23 -5.81
N LEU A 88 1.72 -0.04 -6.41
CA LEU A 88 1.90 0.15 -7.84
C LEU A 88 3.26 0.76 -8.04
N PHE A 89 4.04 0.24 -8.97
CA PHE A 89 5.37 0.77 -9.26
C PHE A 89 5.62 0.77 -10.77
N ASP A 90 6.59 1.58 -11.19
CA ASP A 90 6.93 1.75 -12.61
C ASP A 90 5.69 2.03 -13.45
N VAL A 91 4.82 2.92 -12.96
CA VAL A 91 3.57 3.23 -13.64
C VAL A 91 3.87 3.98 -14.93
N ASP A 92 3.43 3.41 -16.03
CA ASP A 92 3.59 3.98 -17.37
C ASP A 92 2.22 4.38 -17.91
N PHE A 93 1.89 5.65 -17.78
CA PHE A 93 0.59 6.17 -18.20
C PHE A 93 0.43 6.19 -19.73
N LYS A 94 1.53 6.25 -20.45
CA LYS A 94 1.51 6.25 -21.90
C LYS A 94 1.11 4.88 -22.47
N ASN A 95 1.63 3.82 -21.87
CA ASN A 95 1.38 2.45 -22.30
C ASN A 95 0.38 1.70 -21.41
N ASN A 96 -0.19 2.37 -20.42
CA ASN A 96 -1.20 1.82 -19.52
C ASN A 96 -0.75 0.53 -18.83
N ASN A 97 0.45 0.54 -18.28
CA ASN A 97 0.94 -0.61 -17.52
C ASN A 97 1.64 -0.17 -16.23
N ALA A 98 1.76 -1.11 -15.31
CA ALA A 98 2.43 -0.91 -14.03
C ALA A 98 2.78 -2.27 -13.42
N GLY A 99 3.76 -2.27 -12.52
CA GLY A 99 4.00 -3.41 -11.65
C GLY A 99 3.09 -3.34 -10.43
N ILE A 100 2.71 -4.49 -9.89
CA ILE A 100 1.92 -4.60 -8.67
C ILE A 100 2.66 -5.51 -7.70
N GLY A 101 2.89 -5.03 -6.49
CA GLY A 101 3.43 -5.83 -5.39
C GLY A 101 2.41 -5.89 -4.26
N ILE A 102 2.24 -7.07 -3.66
CA ILE A 102 1.33 -7.25 -2.52
C ILE A 102 2.07 -7.99 -1.43
N LEU A 103 2.00 -7.43 -0.22
CA LEU A 103 2.56 -8.05 0.98
C LEU A 103 1.44 -8.22 2.00
N ILE A 104 1.23 -9.45 2.45
CA ILE A 104 0.27 -9.74 3.52
C ILE A 104 1.06 -10.20 4.74
N ASN A 105 0.71 -9.68 5.91
CA ASN A 105 1.31 -10.10 7.18
C ASN A 105 1.17 -11.60 7.35
N LYS A 106 2.20 -12.22 7.92
CA LYS A 106 2.24 -13.67 8.10
C LYS A 106 0.99 -14.24 8.77
N ASP A 107 0.52 -13.57 9.82
CA ASP A 107 -0.65 -14.03 10.59
C ASP A 107 -1.97 -13.79 9.88
N SER A 108 -1.97 -13.04 8.79
CA SER A 108 -3.18 -12.71 8.03
C SER A 108 -3.27 -13.46 6.71
N ARG A 109 -2.30 -14.33 6.40
CA ARG A 109 -2.27 -15.09 5.15
C ARG A 109 -3.34 -16.18 5.13
N ASN A 110 -3.63 -16.67 3.93
CA ASN A 110 -4.61 -17.75 3.70
C ASN A 110 -6.07 -17.34 4.00
N ASN A 111 -6.37 -16.04 3.94
CA ASN A 111 -7.72 -15.51 4.14
C ASN A 111 -8.29 -14.86 2.86
N GLY A 112 -7.58 -14.96 1.74
CA GLY A 112 -8.03 -14.37 0.49
C GLY A 112 -7.81 -12.87 0.38
N TYR A 113 -7.09 -12.25 1.31
CA TYR A 113 -6.86 -10.80 1.31
C TYR A 113 -6.02 -10.31 0.13
N ALA A 114 -5.01 -11.08 -0.26
CA ALA A 114 -4.17 -10.71 -1.40
C ALA A 114 -4.98 -10.64 -2.70
N LYS A 115 -5.84 -11.62 -2.92
CA LYS A 115 -6.72 -11.66 -4.10
C LYS A 115 -7.68 -10.48 -4.10
N GLU A 116 -8.29 -10.20 -2.95
CA GLU A 116 -9.24 -9.09 -2.82
C GLU A 116 -8.52 -7.75 -3.03
N ALA A 117 -7.34 -7.56 -2.45
CA ALA A 117 -6.54 -6.36 -2.66
C ALA A 117 -6.15 -6.17 -4.13
N LEU A 118 -5.76 -7.26 -4.80
CA LEU A 118 -5.42 -7.22 -6.22
C LEU A 118 -6.62 -6.77 -7.06
N GLU A 119 -7.79 -7.32 -6.81
CA GLU A 119 -9.01 -6.93 -7.52
C GLU A 119 -9.34 -5.45 -7.33
N ILE A 120 -9.21 -4.96 -6.09
CA ILE A 120 -9.47 -3.55 -5.77
C ILE A 120 -8.48 -2.63 -6.48
N ILE A 121 -7.18 -2.94 -6.41
CA ILE A 121 -6.16 -2.06 -6.99
C ILE A 121 -6.24 -2.02 -8.52
N ILE A 122 -6.57 -3.14 -9.16
CA ILE A 122 -6.75 -3.19 -10.60
C ILE A 122 -7.93 -2.31 -11.01
N LYS A 123 -9.06 -2.48 -10.35
CA LYS A 123 -10.26 -1.69 -10.64
C LYS A 123 -10.01 -0.19 -10.42
N TYR A 124 -9.35 0.16 -9.33
CA TYR A 124 -8.97 1.53 -9.04
C TYR A 124 -8.08 2.11 -10.15
N SER A 125 -7.06 1.37 -10.55
CA SER A 125 -6.09 1.82 -11.54
C SER A 125 -6.73 2.14 -12.88
N PHE A 126 -7.63 1.27 -13.34
CA PHE A 126 -8.31 1.48 -14.63
C PHE A 126 -9.43 2.50 -14.57
N SER A 127 -9.95 2.82 -13.38
CA SER A 127 -11.03 3.79 -13.23
C SER A 127 -10.54 5.20 -12.94
N TYR A 128 -9.39 5.36 -12.29
CA TYR A 128 -8.94 6.65 -11.77
C TYR A 128 -7.52 7.05 -12.20
N LEU A 129 -6.75 6.14 -12.76
CA LEU A 129 -5.39 6.41 -13.24
C LEU A 129 -5.24 6.14 -14.79
#